data_8cc788275d6a3d0fe1d1812e6b7a953c
#
_entry.id   8cc788275d6a3d0fe1d1812e6b7a953c
#
_cell.length_a   1.000
_cell.length_b   1.000
_cell.length_c   1.000
_cell.angle_alpha   90.00
_cell.angle_beta   90.00
_cell.angle_gamma   90.00
#
_symmetry.space_group_name_H-M   'P 1'
#
loop_
_entity.id
_entity.type
_entity.pdbx_description
1 polymer ?
#
loop_
_entity_poly.entity_id
_entity_poly.type
_entity_poly.pdbx_seq_one_letter_code
_entity_poly.pdbx_strand_id
1 'polypeptide(L)'
;MLTTIAALVALVAAHSISGQQPDSVSTLRSAKRAQAEFEMRRHSLLPEVGTYGGTCDAIVGRFCYWVDDNVENPKEPTRIGELRDRLLSRLAELGATSPGDRWIVGQRVRYLIEAGRLAEGAATARECRADTGWCASLAALALHAIGDIRAADSAVTAALDAMSEKERCAAIDIEPLLNGALKRRFHNATCAERDSLAARWWWLAQPLYLTGGNPLRAELFARRTLVRLASESRSPYSMTPGKDMEAIVLRYGWPVAWGRTPPRIGATSGADAVGFDAKPSLAYGLSSRAVEDLSAVGDGSYSLTDRRALSRFSSVSVTAVGSLRRQVSTFKRGDSTLVVAAYDADGDTAVASAREPVSALVLLRDERTPSVIVRGSVGKHGVLTAIAPWRPRLIAVEMLDSASRRSARAR
;
A
#
# COMPACT_ATOMS: atom_id res chain seq x y z
N MET A 1 33.92 60.95 -60.57
CA MET A 1 34.45 59.60 -60.64
C MET A 1 33.87 58.84 -59.44
N LEU A 2 32.78 58.07 -59.63
CA LEU A 2 32.14 57.26 -58.65
C LEU A 2 32.66 55.84 -58.80
N THR A 3 33.23 55.25 -57.73
CA THR A 3 33.61 53.86 -57.61
C THR A 3 32.61 53.12 -56.74
N THR A 4 31.77 52.31 -57.32
CA THR A 4 30.82 51.37 -56.72
C THR A 4 31.54 50.16 -56.22
N ILE A 5 31.46 49.89 -54.86
CA ILE A 5 31.91 48.63 -54.24
C ILE A 5 30.72 47.72 -54.16
N ALA A 6 30.76 46.58 -54.82
CA ALA A 6 29.76 45.54 -54.77
C ALA A 6 30.13 44.61 -53.57
N ALA A 7 29.26 44.52 -52.57
CA ALA A 7 29.38 43.58 -51.48
C ALA A 7 28.69 42.23 -51.84
N LEU A 8 29.46 41.16 -51.94
CA LEU A 8 28.99 39.79 -52.07
C LEU A 8 28.50 39.30 -50.66
N VAL A 9 27.20 39.11 -50.52
CA VAL A 9 26.61 38.43 -49.37
C VAL A 9 26.55 36.91 -49.66
N ALA A 10 27.42 36.15 -48.99
CA ALA A 10 27.36 34.68 -49.03
C ALA A 10 26.25 34.21 -48.09
N LEU A 11 25.16 33.66 -48.64
CA LEU A 11 24.13 32.95 -47.91
C LEU A 11 24.68 31.56 -47.48
N VAL A 12 25.02 31.41 -46.21
CA VAL A 12 25.26 30.09 -45.60
C VAL A 12 23.88 29.48 -45.29
N ALA A 13 23.43 28.52 -46.07
CA ALA A 13 22.26 27.72 -45.82
C ALA A 13 22.58 26.79 -44.62
N ALA A 14 22.12 27.17 -43.45
CA ALA A 14 22.12 26.29 -42.27
C ALA A 14 21.11 25.17 -42.54
N HIS A 15 21.59 23.98 -42.88
CA HIS A 15 20.78 22.77 -42.86
C HIS A 15 20.45 22.45 -41.43
N SER A 16 19.27 22.87 -40.95
CA SER A 16 18.69 22.37 -39.72
C SER A 16 18.42 20.88 -39.90
N ILE A 17 19.27 20.04 -39.35
CA ILE A 17 18.96 18.64 -39.15
C ILE A 17 17.81 18.64 -38.11
N SER A 18 16.57 18.64 -38.60
CA SER A 18 15.40 18.35 -37.76
C SER A 18 15.48 16.88 -37.39
N GLY A 19 16.16 16.63 -36.27
CA GLY A 19 16.03 15.36 -35.54
C GLY A 19 14.55 15.21 -35.24
N GLN A 20 13.85 14.35 -35.97
CA GLN A 20 12.47 13.99 -35.65
C GLN A 20 12.43 13.53 -34.23
N GLN A 21 11.83 14.32 -33.32
CA GLN A 21 11.52 13.91 -31.99
C GLN A 21 10.66 12.65 -32.11
N PRO A 22 11.08 11.51 -31.53
CA PRO A 22 10.32 10.27 -31.66
C PRO A 22 8.90 10.54 -31.19
N ASP A 23 7.92 10.18 -32.01
CA ASP A 23 6.51 10.29 -31.73
C ASP A 23 6.25 9.58 -30.38
N SER A 24 5.54 10.25 -29.46
CA SER A 24 5.20 9.72 -28.13
C SER A 24 4.54 8.33 -28.19
N VAL A 25 3.76 8.09 -29.26
CA VAL A 25 3.11 6.79 -29.52
C VAL A 25 4.14 5.70 -29.84
N SER A 26 5.17 6.02 -30.62
CA SER A 26 6.24 5.05 -30.95
C SER A 26 7.11 4.73 -29.76
N THR A 27 7.38 5.72 -28.90
CA THR A 27 8.11 5.60 -27.65
C THR A 27 7.37 4.68 -26.67
N LEU A 28 6.08 4.92 -26.44
CA LEU A 28 5.23 4.07 -25.58
C LEU A 28 5.14 2.63 -26.13
N ARG A 29 5.00 2.45 -27.44
CA ARG A 29 4.96 1.12 -28.09
C ARG A 29 6.28 0.37 -27.85
N SER A 30 7.42 1.04 -27.94
CA SER A 30 8.73 0.48 -27.69
C SER A 30 8.88 0.07 -26.22
N ALA A 31 8.42 0.89 -25.29
CA ALA A 31 8.41 0.60 -23.86
C ALA A 31 7.55 -0.64 -23.52
N LYS A 32 6.34 -0.71 -24.06
CA LYS A 32 5.44 -1.87 -23.89
C LYS A 32 6.02 -3.14 -24.47
N ARG A 33 6.72 -3.09 -25.61
CA ARG A 33 7.40 -4.24 -26.20
C ARG A 33 8.53 -4.73 -25.30
N ALA A 34 9.39 -3.83 -24.80
CA ALA A 34 10.47 -4.19 -23.90
C ALA A 34 9.97 -4.85 -22.61
N GLN A 35 8.89 -4.33 -22.02
CA GLN A 35 8.25 -4.88 -20.85
C GLN A 35 7.65 -6.28 -21.12
N ALA A 36 6.96 -6.44 -22.24
CA ALA A 36 6.37 -7.72 -22.61
C ALA A 36 7.44 -8.80 -22.89
N GLU A 37 8.56 -8.43 -23.50
CA GLU A 37 9.70 -9.32 -23.72
C GLU A 37 10.34 -9.74 -22.39
N PHE A 38 10.51 -8.81 -21.46
CA PHE A 38 11.01 -9.11 -20.11
C PHE A 38 10.13 -10.14 -19.41
N GLU A 39 8.80 -9.91 -19.35
CA GLU A 39 7.89 -10.82 -18.62
C GLU A 39 7.81 -12.21 -19.28
N MET A 40 7.87 -12.28 -20.60
CA MET A 40 7.92 -13.57 -21.32
C MET A 40 9.21 -14.35 -20.96
N ARG A 41 10.37 -13.69 -20.94
CA ARG A 41 11.64 -14.31 -20.56
C ARG A 41 11.65 -14.65 -19.06
N ARG A 42 11.13 -13.76 -18.21
CA ARG A 42 10.98 -14.01 -16.77
C ARG A 42 10.19 -15.30 -16.54
N HIS A 43 9.02 -15.43 -17.17
CA HIS A 43 8.17 -16.62 -17.04
C HIS A 43 8.91 -17.91 -17.37
N SER A 44 9.71 -17.94 -18.45
CA SER A 44 10.47 -19.12 -18.85
C SER A 44 11.62 -19.49 -17.91
N LEU A 45 12.10 -18.52 -17.10
CA LEU A 45 13.22 -18.68 -16.18
C LEU A 45 12.80 -18.85 -14.72
N LEU A 46 11.50 -18.83 -14.43
CA LEU A 46 11.00 -19.02 -13.07
C LEU A 46 11.44 -20.38 -12.51
N PRO A 47 11.85 -20.44 -11.23
CA PRO A 47 12.20 -21.71 -10.59
C PRO A 47 10.98 -22.60 -10.48
N GLU A 48 11.18 -23.90 -10.63
CA GLU A 48 10.12 -24.89 -10.41
C GLU A 48 9.81 -24.99 -8.93
N VAL A 49 8.52 -24.96 -8.60
CA VAL A 49 8.00 -25.13 -7.25
C VAL A 49 7.04 -26.30 -7.21
N GLY A 50 6.97 -26.98 -6.06
CA GLY A 50 6.06 -28.10 -5.88
C GLY A 50 4.59 -27.67 -6.07
N THR A 51 3.74 -28.63 -6.44
CA THR A 51 2.29 -28.43 -6.41
C THR A 51 1.80 -28.49 -4.97
N TYR A 52 1.18 -27.45 -4.51
CA TYR A 52 0.54 -27.47 -3.19
C TYR A 52 -0.70 -28.35 -3.23
N GLY A 53 -0.71 -29.41 -2.42
CA GLY A 53 -1.78 -30.41 -2.38
C GLY A 53 -2.89 -30.16 -1.35
N GLY A 54 -3.01 -28.93 -0.83
CA GLY A 54 -3.98 -28.58 0.21
C GLY A 54 -5.28 -27.98 -0.31
N THR A 55 -6.26 -27.85 0.58
CA THR A 55 -7.46 -27.07 0.35
C THR A 55 -7.12 -25.58 0.44
N CYS A 56 -7.69 -24.77 -0.46
CA CYS A 56 -7.49 -23.32 -0.42
C CYS A 56 -8.10 -22.71 0.85
N ASP A 57 -7.39 -21.84 1.52
CA ASP A 57 -7.94 -21.01 2.59
C ASP A 57 -8.94 -19.98 2.04
N ALA A 58 -8.71 -19.53 0.81
CA ALA A 58 -9.64 -18.71 0.05
C ALA A 58 -9.57 -19.04 -1.45
N ILE A 59 -10.73 -19.04 -2.11
CA ILE A 59 -10.82 -19.11 -3.57
C ILE A 59 -11.27 -17.72 -4.07
N VAL A 60 -10.48 -17.14 -4.96
CA VAL A 60 -10.77 -15.86 -5.58
C VAL A 60 -10.72 -16.01 -7.10
N GLY A 61 -11.85 -16.31 -7.71
CA GLY A 61 -11.93 -16.64 -9.13
C GLY A 61 -11.03 -17.81 -9.50
N ARG A 62 -10.03 -17.58 -10.33
CA ARG A 62 -9.04 -18.58 -10.76
C ARG A 62 -7.94 -18.86 -9.73
N PHE A 63 -7.85 -18.06 -8.69
CA PHE A 63 -6.77 -18.16 -7.71
C PHE A 63 -7.19 -18.94 -6.48
N CYS A 64 -6.35 -19.88 -6.09
CA CYS A 64 -6.38 -20.57 -4.82
C CYS A 64 -5.33 -19.91 -3.92
N TYR A 65 -5.73 -19.40 -2.79
CA TYR A 65 -4.88 -18.73 -1.83
C TYR A 65 -4.71 -19.60 -0.58
N TRP A 66 -3.47 -19.73 -0.12
CA TRP A 66 -3.13 -20.48 1.10
C TRP A 66 -2.38 -19.57 2.07
N VAL A 67 -2.60 -19.80 3.34
CA VAL A 67 -1.81 -19.24 4.42
C VAL A 67 -0.87 -20.33 4.94
N ASP A 68 0.34 -20.39 4.38
CA ASP A 68 1.39 -21.25 4.92
C ASP A 68 2.62 -20.39 5.26
N ASP A 69 2.76 -20.13 6.57
CA ASP A 69 3.86 -19.31 7.08
C ASP A 69 5.22 -20.05 7.05
N ASN A 70 5.23 -21.37 6.77
CA ASN A 70 6.43 -22.19 6.72
C ASN A 70 7.03 -22.31 5.31
N VAL A 71 6.29 -21.96 4.28
CA VAL A 71 6.80 -22.01 2.90
C VAL A 71 7.81 -20.87 2.70
N GLU A 72 9.02 -21.24 2.30
CA GLU A 72 10.04 -20.27 1.90
C GLU A 72 9.79 -19.76 0.48
N ASN A 73 10.00 -18.47 0.30
CA ASN A 73 9.91 -17.87 -1.03
C ASN A 73 11.03 -18.42 -1.93
N PRO A 74 10.73 -18.86 -3.15
CA PRO A 74 11.76 -19.30 -4.07
C PRO A 74 12.74 -18.16 -4.38
N LYS A 75 14.03 -18.51 -4.46
CA LYS A 75 15.06 -17.53 -4.84
C LYS A 75 14.92 -17.19 -6.32
N GLU A 76 14.90 -15.92 -6.62
CA GLU A 76 14.91 -15.44 -7.99
C GLU A 76 16.26 -15.79 -8.68
N PRO A 77 16.26 -16.42 -9.86
CA PRO A 77 17.45 -16.63 -10.64
C PRO A 77 18.15 -15.30 -11.02
N THR A 78 19.47 -15.23 -10.88
CA THR A 78 20.29 -14.03 -11.19
C THR A 78 19.98 -13.47 -12.59
N ARG A 79 19.69 -14.35 -13.54
CA ARG A 79 19.38 -13.98 -14.92
C ARG A 79 18.13 -13.11 -15.03
N ILE A 80 17.14 -13.30 -14.16
CA ILE A 80 15.92 -12.46 -14.11
C ILE A 80 16.28 -11.04 -13.64
N GLY A 81 17.14 -10.92 -12.62
CA GLY A 81 17.65 -9.62 -12.16
C GLY A 81 18.37 -8.86 -13.27
N GLU A 82 19.29 -9.51 -14.02
CA GLU A 82 19.97 -8.90 -15.16
C GLU A 82 19.01 -8.45 -16.28
N LEU A 83 17.94 -9.24 -16.53
CA LEU A 83 16.93 -8.87 -17.52
C LEU A 83 16.12 -7.66 -17.04
N ARG A 84 15.81 -7.58 -15.73
CA ARG A 84 15.11 -6.45 -15.12
C ARG A 84 15.95 -5.18 -15.19
N ASP A 85 17.25 -5.26 -14.95
CA ASP A 85 18.15 -4.10 -15.05
C ASP A 85 18.20 -3.56 -16.48
N ARG A 86 18.23 -4.43 -17.49
CA ARG A 86 18.11 -4.00 -18.90
C ARG A 86 16.78 -3.33 -19.20
N LEU A 87 15.67 -3.87 -18.68
CA LEU A 87 14.35 -3.23 -18.82
C LEU A 87 14.36 -1.84 -18.15
N LEU A 88 14.89 -1.72 -16.93
CA LEU A 88 14.95 -0.45 -16.20
C LEU A 88 15.77 0.60 -16.94
N SER A 89 16.93 0.22 -17.50
CA SER A 89 17.73 1.11 -18.36
C SER A 89 16.95 1.56 -19.59
N ARG A 90 16.26 0.64 -20.26
CA ARG A 90 15.44 0.97 -21.43
C ARG A 90 14.26 1.88 -21.11
N LEU A 91 13.57 1.65 -19.99
CA LEU A 91 12.49 2.52 -19.51
C LEU A 91 13.01 3.92 -19.13
N ALA A 92 14.22 4.02 -18.58
CA ALA A 92 14.85 5.31 -18.29
C ALA A 92 15.14 6.11 -19.55
N GLU A 93 15.74 5.48 -20.57
CA GLU A 93 16.00 6.11 -21.88
C GLU A 93 14.70 6.62 -22.54
N LEU A 94 13.68 5.76 -22.60
CA LEU A 94 12.39 6.10 -23.22
C LEU A 94 11.63 7.16 -22.40
N GLY A 95 11.74 7.12 -21.06
CA GLY A 95 11.18 8.13 -20.18
C GLY A 95 11.84 9.50 -20.34
N ALA A 96 13.12 9.55 -20.65
CA ALA A 96 13.82 10.81 -20.94
C ALA A 96 13.29 11.48 -22.23
N THR A 97 12.85 10.69 -23.22
CA THR A 97 12.23 11.20 -24.46
C THR A 97 10.74 11.52 -24.32
N SER A 98 10.06 10.93 -23.32
CA SER A 98 8.62 11.13 -23.05
C SER A 98 8.37 11.29 -21.55
N PRO A 99 8.83 12.38 -20.90
CA PRO A 99 8.84 12.50 -19.44
C PRO A 99 7.45 12.61 -18.81
N GLY A 100 6.41 12.93 -19.58
CA GLY A 100 5.01 12.97 -19.16
C GLY A 100 4.25 11.65 -19.35
N ASP A 101 4.90 10.61 -19.91
CA ASP A 101 4.21 9.34 -20.15
C ASP A 101 3.98 8.58 -18.82
N ARG A 102 2.70 8.50 -18.44
CA ARG A 102 2.27 7.88 -17.19
C ARG A 102 2.58 6.38 -17.10
N TRP A 103 2.52 5.66 -18.23
CA TRP A 103 2.79 4.24 -18.28
C TRP A 103 4.28 3.96 -18.06
N ILE A 104 5.16 4.70 -18.75
CA ILE A 104 6.62 4.50 -18.65
C ILE A 104 7.12 4.79 -17.23
N VAL A 105 6.75 5.93 -16.64
CA VAL A 105 7.16 6.28 -15.28
C VAL A 105 6.59 5.28 -14.27
N GLY A 106 5.34 4.86 -14.43
CA GLY A 106 4.69 3.90 -13.55
C GLY A 106 5.38 2.53 -13.56
N GLN A 107 5.68 1.98 -14.76
CA GLN A 107 6.39 0.70 -14.87
C GLN A 107 7.83 0.81 -14.32
N ARG A 108 8.50 1.94 -14.53
CA ARG A 108 9.84 2.15 -13.96
C ARG A 108 9.81 2.11 -12.43
N VAL A 109 8.87 2.83 -11.79
CA VAL A 109 8.68 2.78 -10.33
C VAL A 109 8.39 1.35 -9.85
N ARG A 110 7.48 0.63 -10.51
CA ARG A 110 7.14 -0.75 -10.19
C ARG A 110 8.36 -1.67 -10.20
N TYR A 111 9.12 -1.68 -11.31
CA TYR A 111 10.27 -2.58 -11.43
C TYR A 111 11.47 -2.20 -10.56
N LEU A 112 11.61 -0.91 -10.19
CA LEU A 112 12.56 -0.48 -9.17
C LEU A 112 12.20 -1.03 -7.78
N ILE A 113 10.91 -1.01 -7.42
CA ILE A 113 10.42 -1.60 -6.17
C ILE A 113 10.64 -3.12 -6.19
N GLU A 114 10.28 -3.81 -7.28
CA GLU A 114 10.54 -5.26 -7.43
C GLU A 114 12.03 -5.63 -7.36
N ALA A 115 12.92 -4.73 -7.79
CA ALA A 115 14.37 -4.90 -7.70
C ALA A 115 14.94 -4.61 -6.30
N GLY A 116 14.12 -4.19 -5.33
CA GLY A 116 14.57 -3.71 -4.03
C GLY A 116 15.27 -2.34 -4.06
N ARG A 117 15.30 -1.64 -5.22
CA ARG A 117 15.88 -0.30 -5.41
C ARG A 117 14.90 0.79 -4.96
N LEU A 118 14.49 0.70 -3.69
CA LEU A 118 13.37 1.48 -3.15
C LEU A 118 13.63 3.00 -3.18
N ALA A 119 14.85 3.43 -2.84
CA ALA A 119 15.21 4.85 -2.87
C ALA A 119 15.14 5.45 -4.29
N GLU A 120 15.56 4.69 -5.31
CA GLU A 120 15.46 5.10 -6.70
C GLU A 120 14.01 5.12 -7.19
N GLY A 121 13.20 4.15 -6.74
CA GLY A 121 11.76 4.15 -6.99
C GLY A 121 11.08 5.41 -6.47
N ALA A 122 11.41 5.82 -5.25
CA ALA A 122 10.89 7.05 -4.65
C ALA A 122 11.41 8.31 -5.35
N ALA A 123 12.67 8.34 -5.77
CA ALA A 123 13.21 9.45 -6.55
C ALA A 123 12.49 9.56 -7.91
N THR A 124 12.31 8.44 -8.62
CA THR A 124 11.57 8.38 -9.89
C THR A 124 10.12 8.86 -9.73
N ALA A 125 9.44 8.48 -8.65
CA ALA A 125 8.07 8.93 -8.38
C ALA A 125 8.00 10.44 -8.09
N ARG A 126 8.98 11.02 -7.40
CA ARG A 126 9.06 12.48 -7.16
C ARG A 126 9.34 13.28 -8.43
N GLU A 127 10.10 12.71 -9.37
CA GLU A 127 10.44 13.32 -10.65
C GLU A 127 9.34 13.15 -11.71
N CYS A 128 8.24 12.48 -11.35
CA CYS A 128 7.10 12.24 -12.25
C CYS A 128 6.55 13.55 -12.81
N ARG A 129 6.32 13.59 -14.13
CA ARG A 129 5.77 14.74 -14.86
C ARG A 129 4.46 14.41 -15.59
N ALA A 130 3.79 13.33 -15.20
CA ALA A 130 2.45 12.99 -15.66
C ALA A 130 1.39 13.86 -14.94
N ASP A 131 0.13 13.45 -14.97
CA ASP A 131 -0.90 14.13 -14.20
C ASP A 131 -0.65 14.03 -12.68
N THR A 132 -1.09 15.05 -11.94
CA THR A 132 -0.84 15.20 -10.50
C THR A 132 -1.36 14.01 -9.68
N GLY A 133 -2.55 13.50 -10.00
CA GLY A 133 -3.16 12.37 -9.28
C GLY A 133 -2.37 11.09 -9.47
N TRP A 134 -1.88 10.84 -10.69
CA TRP A 134 -1.03 9.69 -10.97
C TRP A 134 0.33 9.78 -10.29
N CYS A 135 0.98 10.94 -10.38
CA CYS A 135 2.27 11.17 -9.72
C CYS A 135 2.17 10.99 -8.19
N ALA A 136 1.11 11.52 -7.57
CA ALA A 136 0.84 11.32 -6.15
C ALA A 136 0.56 9.83 -5.83
N SER A 137 -0.12 9.10 -6.70
CA SER A 137 -0.35 7.66 -6.53
C SER A 137 0.96 6.85 -6.59
N LEU A 138 1.87 7.20 -7.49
CA LEU A 138 3.20 6.58 -7.56
C LEU A 138 4.06 6.95 -6.34
N ALA A 139 3.96 8.19 -5.85
CA ALA A 139 4.64 8.61 -4.64
C ALA A 139 4.13 7.82 -3.42
N ALA A 140 2.80 7.65 -3.28
CA ALA A 140 2.21 6.84 -2.22
C ALA A 140 2.71 5.39 -2.25
N LEU A 141 2.76 4.77 -3.44
CA LEU A 141 3.29 3.41 -3.62
C LEU A 141 4.77 3.32 -3.21
N ALA A 142 5.60 4.24 -3.69
CA ALA A 142 7.04 4.20 -3.44
C ALA A 142 7.39 4.50 -1.98
N LEU A 143 6.73 5.48 -1.36
CA LEU A 143 6.90 5.83 0.05
C LEU A 143 6.41 4.70 0.97
N HIS A 144 5.31 4.03 0.61
CA HIS A 144 4.85 2.84 1.30
C HIS A 144 5.90 1.72 1.24
N ALA A 145 6.49 1.48 0.06
CA ALA A 145 7.52 0.46 -0.11
C ALA A 145 8.79 0.73 0.72
N ILE A 146 9.17 1.99 0.92
CA ILE A 146 10.28 2.39 1.82
C ILE A 146 9.88 2.21 3.30
N GLY A 147 8.60 2.23 3.62
CA GLY A 147 8.08 2.19 4.99
C GLY A 147 7.86 3.56 5.62
N ASP A 148 7.92 4.65 4.87
CA ASP A 148 7.50 5.98 5.33
C ASP A 148 5.97 6.10 5.25
N ILE A 149 5.30 5.49 6.23
CA ILE A 149 3.84 5.41 6.26
C ILE A 149 3.17 6.78 6.36
N ARG A 150 3.77 7.72 7.09
CA ARG A 150 3.20 9.06 7.21
C ARG A 150 3.20 9.79 5.88
N ALA A 151 4.34 9.80 5.19
CA ALA A 151 4.44 10.43 3.88
C ALA A 151 3.58 9.69 2.83
N ALA A 152 3.54 8.35 2.88
CA ALA A 152 2.70 7.55 2.00
C ALA A 152 1.21 7.90 2.16
N ASP A 153 0.71 7.98 3.39
CA ASP A 153 -0.69 8.31 3.69
C ASP A 153 -1.04 9.75 3.30
N SER A 154 -0.10 10.68 3.46
CA SER A 154 -0.24 12.06 2.96
C SER A 154 -0.31 12.10 1.42
N ALA A 155 0.51 11.30 0.75
CA ALA A 155 0.47 11.18 -0.72
C ALA A 155 -0.83 10.52 -1.22
N VAL A 156 -1.41 9.57 -0.46
CA VAL A 156 -2.76 9.04 -0.74
C VAL A 156 -3.79 10.17 -0.71
N THR A 157 -3.76 11.02 0.30
CA THR A 157 -4.70 12.16 0.39
C THR A 157 -4.54 13.10 -0.81
N ALA A 158 -3.30 13.47 -1.15
CA ALA A 158 -3.02 14.31 -2.31
C ALA A 158 -3.48 13.67 -3.64
N ALA A 159 -3.33 12.34 -3.78
CA ALA A 159 -3.82 11.62 -4.95
C ALA A 159 -5.36 11.67 -5.05
N LEU A 160 -6.06 11.44 -3.93
CA LEU A 160 -7.53 11.48 -3.89
C LEU A 160 -8.08 12.88 -4.16
N ASP A 161 -7.41 13.93 -3.66
CA ASP A 161 -7.80 15.32 -3.89
C ASP A 161 -7.62 15.77 -5.34
N ALA A 162 -6.67 15.17 -6.06
CA ALA A 162 -6.42 15.45 -7.48
C ALA A 162 -7.30 14.63 -8.43
N MET A 163 -8.05 13.64 -7.94
CA MET A 163 -8.93 12.79 -8.75
C MET A 163 -10.28 13.44 -9.03
N SER A 164 -10.87 13.14 -10.20
CA SER A 164 -12.28 13.40 -10.43
C SER A 164 -13.15 12.64 -9.44
N GLU A 165 -14.39 13.09 -9.19
CA GLU A 165 -15.33 12.43 -8.27
C GLU A 165 -15.49 10.95 -8.59
N LYS A 166 -15.63 10.59 -9.86
CA LYS A 166 -15.76 9.20 -10.32
C LYS A 166 -14.52 8.36 -10.00
N GLU A 167 -13.33 8.89 -10.25
CA GLU A 167 -12.06 8.20 -9.96
C GLU A 167 -11.86 8.06 -8.46
N ARG A 168 -12.11 9.12 -7.70
CA ARG A 168 -12.04 9.11 -6.24
C ARG A 168 -12.97 8.06 -5.65
N CYS A 169 -14.22 7.99 -6.12
CA CYS A 169 -15.20 7.02 -5.67
C CYS A 169 -14.73 5.57 -5.89
N ALA A 170 -14.07 5.30 -7.01
CA ALA A 170 -13.46 4.00 -7.27
C ALA A 170 -12.23 3.75 -6.39
N ALA A 171 -11.44 4.78 -6.11
CA ALA A 171 -10.21 4.67 -5.33
C ALA A 171 -10.46 4.43 -3.83
N ILE A 172 -11.56 4.96 -3.26
CA ILE A 172 -11.93 4.76 -1.85
C ILE A 172 -12.70 3.45 -1.60
N ASP A 173 -12.96 2.65 -2.63
CA ASP A 173 -13.72 1.41 -2.51
C ASP A 173 -13.02 0.39 -1.60
N ILE A 174 -13.61 0.06 -0.45
CA ILE A 174 -13.14 -0.95 0.49
C ILE A 174 -13.96 -2.24 0.43
N GLU A 175 -14.90 -2.38 -0.51
CA GLU A 175 -15.76 -3.55 -0.64
C GLU A 175 -15.00 -4.89 -0.62
N PRO A 176 -13.82 -5.04 -1.27
CA PRO A 176 -13.03 -6.27 -1.20
C PRO A 176 -12.60 -6.69 0.21
N LEU A 177 -12.57 -5.75 1.16
CA LEU A 177 -12.18 -5.98 2.55
C LEU A 177 -13.37 -6.22 3.48
N LEU A 178 -14.58 -6.07 2.98
CA LEU A 178 -15.82 -6.17 3.75
C LEU A 178 -16.49 -7.53 3.57
N ASN A 179 -17.29 -7.90 4.56
CA ASN A 179 -18.13 -9.10 4.53
C ASN A 179 -19.56 -8.80 5.03
N GLY A 180 -20.43 -9.77 4.89
CA GLY A 180 -21.78 -9.78 5.47
C GLY A 180 -22.64 -8.54 5.15
N ALA A 181 -23.30 -8.00 6.16
CA ALA A 181 -24.23 -6.89 6.04
C ALA A 181 -23.51 -5.58 5.62
N LEU A 182 -22.33 -5.32 6.19
CA LEU A 182 -21.56 -4.11 5.88
C LEU A 182 -21.14 -4.07 4.40
N LYS A 183 -20.75 -5.21 3.82
CA LYS A 183 -20.45 -5.31 2.39
C LYS A 183 -21.67 -4.94 1.54
N ARG A 184 -22.84 -5.50 1.86
CA ARG A 184 -24.11 -5.18 1.13
C ARG A 184 -24.48 -3.71 1.25
N ARG A 185 -24.34 -3.14 2.46
CA ARG A 185 -24.59 -1.71 2.70
C ARG A 185 -23.65 -0.84 1.88
N PHE A 186 -22.35 -1.14 1.87
CA PHE A 186 -21.35 -0.40 1.12
C PHE A 186 -21.60 -0.50 -0.40
N HIS A 187 -21.95 -1.69 -0.89
CA HIS A 187 -22.26 -1.92 -2.30
C HIS A 187 -23.40 -1.03 -2.80
N ASN A 188 -24.47 -0.89 -2.00
CA ASN A 188 -25.68 -0.13 -2.35
C ASN A 188 -25.57 1.38 -2.00
N ALA A 189 -24.50 1.81 -1.36
CA ALA A 189 -24.32 3.19 -0.92
C ALA A 189 -23.92 4.12 -2.06
N THR A 190 -24.31 5.38 -1.96
CA THR A 190 -23.82 6.47 -2.82
C THR A 190 -22.33 6.71 -2.58
N CYS A 191 -21.67 7.43 -3.49
CA CYS A 191 -20.26 7.75 -3.34
C CYS A 191 -19.92 8.49 -2.03
N ALA A 192 -20.75 9.45 -1.64
CA ALA A 192 -20.59 10.21 -0.40
C ALA A 192 -20.76 9.32 0.86
N GLU A 193 -21.70 8.39 0.83
CA GLU A 193 -21.89 7.42 1.91
C GLU A 193 -20.73 6.42 1.98
N ARG A 194 -20.20 5.96 0.82
CA ARG A 194 -19.01 5.11 0.76
C ARG A 194 -17.79 5.82 1.33
N ASP A 195 -17.61 7.10 1.02
CA ASP A 195 -16.51 7.93 1.57
C ASP A 195 -16.61 7.98 3.11
N SER A 196 -17.79 8.25 3.64
CA SER A 196 -18.04 8.29 5.09
C SER A 196 -17.80 6.92 5.76
N LEU A 197 -18.27 5.83 5.14
CA LEU A 197 -18.05 4.48 5.65
C LEU A 197 -16.58 4.08 5.59
N ALA A 198 -15.90 4.41 4.50
CA ALA A 198 -14.48 4.13 4.34
C ALA A 198 -13.64 4.93 5.34
N ALA A 199 -13.92 6.23 5.53
CA ALA A 199 -13.23 7.06 6.51
C ALA A 199 -13.35 6.49 7.92
N ARG A 200 -14.55 6.09 8.33
CA ARG A 200 -14.79 5.45 9.63
C ARG A 200 -14.08 4.10 9.76
N TRP A 201 -14.12 3.30 8.69
CA TRP A 201 -13.45 2.02 8.66
C TRP A 201 -11.94 2.16 8.83
N TRP A 202 -11.30 3.08 8.09
CA TRP A 202 -9.88 3.37 8.22
C TRP A 202 -9.51 3.88 9.61
N TRP A 203 -10.32 4.78 10.15
CA TRP A 203 -10.11 5.33 11.48
C TRP A 203 -10.15 4.25 12.57
N LEU A 204 -11.14 3.36 12.53
CA LEU A 204 -11.23 2.23 13.48
C LEU A 204 -10.15 1.17 13.24
N ALA A 205 -9.77 0.99 11.99
CA ALA A 205 -8.78 0.01 11.56
C ALA A 205 -7.34 0.37 11.93
N GLN A 206 -7.06 1.61 12.22
CA GLN A 206 -5.71 2.07 12.53
C GLN A 206 -5.11 1.29 13.69
N PRO A 207 -3.92 0.65 13.51
CA PRO A 207 -3.30 -0.16 14.55
C PRO A 207 -2.98 0.65 15.80
N LEU A 208 -2.34 1.81 15.61
CA LEU A 208 -2.00 2.76 16.67
C LEU A 208 -2.26 4.20 16.20
N TYR A 209 -2.93 4.97 17.02
CA TYR A 209 -3.12 6.40 16.79
C TYR A 209 -1.89 7.23 17.16
N LEU A 210 -1.02 6.67 18.03
CA LEU A 210 0.24 7.27 18.44
C LEU A 210 1.20 7.49 17.25
N THR A 211 1.15 6.61 16.25
CA THR A 211 1.94 6.72 15.02
C THR A 211 1.19 7.58 14.00
N GLY A 212 1.90 8.45 13.29
CA GLY A 212 1.27 9.24 12.24
C GLY A 212 1.00 8.43 10.97
N GLY A 213 -0.05 8.79 10.25
CA GLY A 213 -0.50 8.12 9.04
C GLY A 213 -1.35 6.88 9.32
N ASN A 214 -2.04 6.39 8.30
CA ASN A 214 -2.82 5.16 8.37
C ASN A 214 -2.18 4.07 7.52
N PRO A 215 -1.48 3.09 8.12
CA PRO A 215 -0.74 2.08 7.38
C PRO A 215 -1.64 1.18 6.54
N LEU A 216 -2.87 0.89 6.98
CA LEU A 216 -3.80 0.06 6.22
C LEU A 216 -4.35 0.78 4.99
N ARG A 217 -4.64 2.08 5.12
CA ARG A 217 -5.06 2.92 3.99
C ARG A 217 -3.95 3.05 2.96
N ALA A 218 -2.74 3.35 3.42
CA ALA A 218 -1.57 3.43 2.55
C ALA A 218 -1.28 2.11 1.81
N GLU A 219 -1.37 0.98 2.51
CA GLU A 219 -1.23 -0.37 1.93
C GLU A 219 -2.26 -0.65 0.84
N LEU A 220 -3.57 -0.46 1.13
CA LEU A 220 -4.60 -0.73 0.13
C LEU A 220 -4.43 0.16 -1.10
N PHE A 221 -4.07 1.43 -0.89
CA PHE A 221 -3.88 2.36 -2.00
C PHE A 221 -2.65 2.00 -2.85
N ALA A 222 -1.55 1.57 -2.21
CA ALA A 222 -0.39 1.02 -2.89
C ALA A 222 -0.75 -0.22 -3.72
N ARG A 223 -1.55 -1.15 -3.17
CA ARG A 223 -2.05 -2.32 -3.90
C ARG A 223 -2.93 -1.94 -5.09
N ARG A 224 -3.80 -0.93 -4.97
CA ARG A 224 -4.58 -0.41 -6.11
C ARG A 224 -3.71 0.16 -7.21
N THR A 225 -2.68 0.91 -6.85
CA THR A 225 -1.72 1.44 -7.81
C THR A 225 -1.00 0.31 -8.54
N LEU A 226 -0.58 -0.74 -7.82
CA LEU A 226 0.01 -1.94 -8.41
C LEU A 226 -0.96 -2.69 -9.33
N VAL A 227 -2.23 -2.85 -8.92
CA VAL A 227 -3.27 -3.44 -9.78
C VAL A 227 -3.40 -2.68 -11.08
N ARG A 228 -3.44 -1.35 -11.02
CA ARG A 228 -3.53 -0.51 -12.22
C ARG A 228 -2.30 -0.71 -13.12
N LEU A 229 -1.10 -0.68 -12.56
CA LEU A 229 0.14 -0.94 -13.30
C LEU A 229 0.16 -2.33 -13.96
N ALA A 230 -0.32 -3.35 -13.24
CA ALA A 230 -0.38 -4.72 -13.74
C ALA A 230 -1.46 -4.90 -14.82
N SER A 231 -2.62 -4.24 -14.70
CA SER A 231 -3.71 -4.35 -15.68
C SER A 231 -3.34 -3.76 -17.05
N GLU A 232 -2.41 -2.82 -17.08
CA GLU A 232 -1.94 -2.14 -18.30
C GLU A 232 -0.69 -2.80 -18.91
N SER A 233 -0.20 -3.91 -18.36
CA SER A 233 1.06 -4.57 -18.72
C SER A 233 0.96 -6.08 -18.67
N ARG A 234 1.96 -6.79 -19.19
CA ARG A 234 2.09 -8.23 -18.95
C ARG A 234 2.55 -8.49 -17.52
N SER A 235 2.22 -9.66 -16.99
CA SER A 235 2.62 -10.13 -15.66
C SER A 235 3.25 -11.52 -15.76
N PRO A 236 3.98 -11.96 -14.72
CA PRO A 236 4.53 -13.32 -14.66
C PRO A 236 3.46 -14.41 -14.77
N TYR A 237 2.22 -14.14 -14.38
CA TYR A 237 1.12 -15.12 -14.51
C TYR A 237 0.81 -15.53 -15.95
N SER A 238 1.30 -14.81 -16.96
CA SER A 238 1.03 -15.05 -18.38
C SER A 238 -0.45 -15.15 -18.77
N MET A 239 -1.35 -14.74 -17.87
CA MET A 239 -2.79 -14.69 -18.09
C MET A 239 -3.28 -13.25 -18.24
N THR A 240 -4.41 -13.06 -18.91
CA THR A 240 -5.06 -11.77 -19.00
C THR A 240 -5.51 -11.32 -17.61
N PRO A 241 -5.12 -10.11 -17.15
CA PRO A 241 -5.62 -9.55 -15.91
C PRO A 241 -7.14 -9.50 -15.88
N GLY A 242 -7.74 -9.91 -14.76
CA GLY A 242 -9.19 -9.92 -14.56
C GLY A 242 -9.54 -9.45 -13.15
N LYS A 243 -10.83 -9.40 -12.85
CA LYS A 243 -11.35 -9.00 -11.53
C LYS A 243 -10.87 -9.91 -10.40
N ASP A 244 -10.59 -11.15 -10.70
CA ASP A 244 -10.03 -12.11 -9.75
C ASP A 244 -8.58 -11.76 -9.37
N MET A 245 -7.73 -11.39 -10.34
CA MET A 245 -6.37 -10.91 -10.06
C MET A 245 -6.41 -9.59 -9.26
N GLU A 246 -7.28 -8.67 -9.63
CA GLU A 246 -7.50 -7.44 -8.87
C GLU A 246 -7.88 -7.76 -7.42
N ALA A 247 -8.86 -8.65 -7.21
CA ALA A 247 -9.36 -8.99 -5.88
C ALA A 247 -8.30 -9.69 -5.01
N ILE A 248 -7.46 -10.58 -5.58
CA ILE A 248 -6.43 -11.26 -4.81
C ILE A 248 -5.30 -10.30 -4.42
N VAL A 249 -4.89 -9.41 -5.33
CA VAL A 249 -3.86 -8.40 -5.04
C VAL A 249 -4.35 -7.39 -4.01
N LEU A 250 -5.60 -6.94 -4.09
CA LEU A 250 -6.16 -6.01 -3.11
C LEU A 250 -6.23 -6.61 -1.71
N ARG A 251 -6.52 -7.91 -1.59
CA ARG A 251 -6.66 -8.61 -0.30
C ARG A 251 -5.31 -9.01 0.30
N TYR A 252 -4.40 -9.53 -0.51
CA TYR A 252 -3.21 -10.22 -0.03
C TYR A 252 -1.90 -9.58 -0.46
N GLY A 253 -1.94 -8.63 -1.39
CA GLY A 253 -0.77 -7.91 -1.90
C GLY A 253 -0.27 -8.44 -3.23
N TRP A 254 0.73 -7.76 -3.78
CA TRP A 254 1.46 -8.19 -4.97
C TRP A 254 2.54 -9.19 -4.57
N PRO A 255 2.71 -10.29 -5.32
CA PRO A 255 3.74 -11.26 -5.02
C PRO A 255 5.15 -10.67 -4.99
N VAL A 256 5.92 -11.07 -4.00
CA VAL A 256 7.33 -10.67 -3.83
C VAL A 256 8.30 -11.68 -4.41
N ALA A 257 7.84 -12.91 -4.67
CA ALA A 257 8.59 -13.96 -5.32
C ALA A 257 7.68 -14.74 -6.27
N TRP A 258 8.29 -15.44 -7.21
CA TRP A 258 7.59 -16.14 -8.27
C TRP A 258 8.22 -17.50 -8.52
N GLY A 259 7.38 -18.50 -8.70
CA GLY A 259 7.75 -19.83 -9.16
C GLY A 259 6.85 -20.27 -10.30
N ARG A 260 7.11 -21.45 -10.84
CA ARG A 260 6.22 -22.14 -11.79
C ARG A 260 5.98 -23.56 -11.33
N THR A 261 4.75 -24.02 -11.48
CA THR A 261 4.42 -25.43 -11.28
C THR A 261 4.73 -26.20 -12.55
N PRO A 262 5.16 -27.48 -12.45
CA PRO A 262 5.29 -28.31 -13.63
C PRO A 262 3.93 -28.48 -14.32
N PRO A 263 3.90 -28.68 -15.66
CA PRO A 263 2.67 -28.95 -16.38
C PRO A 263 1.98 -30.20 -15.79
N ARG A 264 0.68 -30.12 -15.58
CA ARG A 264 -0.09 -31.31 -15.16
C ARG A 264 -0.13 -32.30 -16.30
N ILE A 265 0.03 -33.57 -15.98
CA ILE A 265 -0.11 -34.66 -16.98
C ILE A 265 -1.51 -34.58 -17.61
N GLY A 266 -1.57 -34.43 -18.93
CA GLY A 266 -2.82 -34.27 -19.68
C GLY A 266 -3.37 -32.84 -19.77
N ALA A 267 -2.67 -31.83 -19.21
CA ALA A 267 -3.06 -30.43 -19.39
C ALA A 267 -2.60 -29.89 -20.76
N THR A 268 -3.48 -29.20 -21.43
CA THR A 268 -3.17 -28.46 -22.69
C THR A 268 -2.46 -27.14 -22.45
N SER A 269 -2.40 -26.66 -21.20
CA SER A 269 -1.69 -25.47 -20.77
C SER A 269 -0.30 -25.84 -20.23
N GLY A 270 0.68 -24.96 -20.51
CA GLY A 270 2.04 -25.08 -19.97
C GLY A 270 2.10 -24.88 -18.44
N ALA A 271 3.32 -24.80 -17.89
CA ALA A 271 3.53 -24.52 -16.48
C ALA A 271 2.85 -23.22 -16.05
N ASP A 272 2.11 -23.25 -14.94
CA ASP A 272 1.45 -22.08 -14.38
C ASP A 272 2.41 -21.32 -13.45
N ALA A 273 2.47 -19.99 -13.59
CA ALA A 273 3.22 -19.18 -12.65
C ALA A 273 2.46 -19.06 -11.32
N VAL A 274 3.20 -19.21 -10.23
CA VAL A 274 2.72 -19.06 -8.86
C VAL A 274 3.39 -17.85 -8.22
N GLY A 275 2.58 -16.93 -7.70
CA GLY A 275 3.06 -15.81 -6.93
C GLY A 275 3.10 -16.12 -5.45
N PHE A 276 4.16 -15.69 -4.78
CA PHE A 276 4.33 -15.78 -3.33
C PHE A 276 4.23 -14.38 -2.75
N ASP A 277 3.27 -14.16 -1.87
CA ASP A 277 3.11 -12.87 -1.20
C ASP A 277 4.11 -12.69 -0.05
N ALA A 278 4.31 -11.46 0.37
CA ALA A 278 5.10 -11.16 1.55
C ALA A 278 4.45 -11.84 2.78
N LYS A 279 5.28 -12.43 3.65
CA LYS A 279 4.79 -12.98 4.93
C LYS A 279 4.44 -11.82 5.85
N PRO A 280 3.15 -11.47 6.01
CA PRO A 280 2.79 -10.37 6.87
C PRO A 280 2.97 -10.77 8.35
N SER A 281 3.49 -9.86 9.14
CA SER A 281 3.52 -10.02 10.60
C SER A 281 2.11 -10.00 11.19
N LEU A 282 1.17 -9.37 10.50
CA LEU A 282 -0.19 -9.13 10.97
C LEU A 282 -1.19 -9.48 9.87
N ALA A 283 -2.27 -10.17 10.25
CA ALA A 283 -3.49 -10.29 9.49
C ALA A 283 -4.56 -9.42 10.18
N TYR A 284 -5.38 -8.73 9.38
CA TYR A 284 -6.26 -7.69 9.87
C TYR A 284 -7.74 -8.10 9.79
N GLY A 285 -8.46 -7.90 10.88
CA GLY A 285 -9.91 -8.05 10.95
C GLY A 285 -10.58 -6.95 11.75
N LEU A 286 -11.68 -6.40 11.24
CA LEU A 286 -12.52 -5.42 11.93
C LEU A 286 -13.96 -5.91 11.99
N SER A 287 -14.58 -5.82 13.17
CA SER A 287 -15.99 -6.13 13.37
C SER A 287 -16.88 -5.17 12.59
N SER A 288 -17.76 -5.68 11.74
CA SER A 288 -18.73 -4.88 11.01
C SER A 288 -19.64 -4.06 11.94
N ARG A 289 -19.98 -4.63 13.11
CA ARG A 289 -20.81 -3.95 14.11
C ARG A 289 -20.15 -2.69 14.66
N ALA A 290 -18.82 -2.70 14.84
CA ALA A 290 -18.08 -1.53 15.32
C ALA A 290 -18.10 -0.36 14.32
N VAL A 291 -18.17 -0.65 13.01
CA VAL A 291 -18.29 0.37 11.97
C VAL A 291 -19.69 0.99 11.94
N GLU A 292 -20.71 0.20 12.22
CA GLU A 292 -22.09 0.65 12.21
C GLU A 292 -22.46 1.43 13.48
N ASP A 293 -21.95 0.97 14.63
CA ASP A 293 -22.26 1.54 15.95
C ASP A 293 -20.96 1.70 16.78
N LEU A 294 -20.54 2.95 16.97
CA LEU A 294 -19.35 3.27 17.75
C LEU A 294 -19.46 2.85 19.22
N SER A 295 -20.66 2.71 19.77
CA SER A 295 -20.85 2.22 21.15
C SER A 295 -20.50 0.73 21.29
N ALA A 296 -20.48 0.00 20.19
CA ALA A 296 -20.08 -1.41 20.14
C ALA A 296 -18.55 -1.60 19.99
N VAL A 297 -17.77 -0.52 19.92
CA VAL A 297 -16.30 -0.61 19.81
C VAL A 297 -15.71 -1.01 21.16
N GLY A 298 -14.93 -2.07 21.15
CA GLY A 298 -14.18 -2.55 22.30
C GLY A 298 -12.96 -3.34 21.84
N ASP A 299 -12.22 -3.90 22.78
CA ASP A 299 -10.97 -4.62 22.47
C ASP A 299 -11.17 -5.78 21.48
N GLY A 300 -12.32 -6.48 21.55
CA GLY A 300 -12.67 -7.58 20.63
C GLY A 300 -13.17 -7.14 19.25
N SER A 301 -13.37 -5.84 19.00
CA SER A 301 -13.87 -5.35 17.73
C SER A 301 -12.80 -5.27 16.63
N TYR A 302 -11.54 -5.43 17.01
CA TYR A 302 -10.40 -5.25 16.15
C TYR A 302 -9.34 -6.31 16.44
N SER A 303 -8.92 -7.04 15.41
CA SER A 303 -7.89 -8.06 15.49
C SER A 303 -6.82 -7.83 14.43
N LEU A 304 -5.56 -7.95 14.81
CA LEU A 304 -4.40 -7.93 13.92
C LEU A 304 -3.81 -9.34 13.68
N THR A 305 -4.45 -10.39 14.22
CA THR A 305 -3.96 -11.78 14.13
C THR A 305 -5.00 -12.75 13.58
N ASP A 306 -6.13 -12.25 13.10
CA ASP A 306 -7.19 -13.08 12.54
C ASP A 306 -6.76 -13.68 11.19
N ARG A 307 -6.48 -14.98 11.17
CA ARG A 307 -6.10 -15.73 9.94
C ARG A 307 -7.22 -15.77 8.90
N ARG A 308 -8.48 -15.55 9.31
CA ARG A 308 -9.65 -15.49 8.42
C ARG A 308 -9.92 -14.10 7.88
N ALA A 309 -9.10 -13.12 8.23
CA ALA A 309 -9.22 -11.77 7.69
C ALA A 309 -9.12 -11.77 6.17
N LEU A 310 -9.99 -10.98 5.53
CA LEU A 310 -10.00 -10.79 4.08
C LEU A 310 -8.80 -10.00 3.56
N SER A 311 -7.98 -9.46 4.44
CA SER A 311 -6.78 -8.72 4.10
C SER A 311 -5.64 -9.18 4.98
N ARG A 312 -4.56 -9.60 4.38
CA ARG A 312 -3.28 -9.78 5.05
C ARG A 312 -2.49 -8.50 4.93
N PHE A 313 -1.96 -8.06 6.04
CA PHE A 313 -1.30 -6.77 6.15
C PHE A 313 0.02 -6.95 6.87
N SER A 314 1.08 -6.31 6.35
CA SER A 314 2.38 -6.26 6.99
C SER A 314 2.73 -4.81 7.28
N SER A 315 2.85 -4.47 8.55
CA SER A 315 3.26 -3.13 8.95
C SER A 315 4.76 -3.11 9.22
N VAL A 316 5.45 -2.15 8.61
CA VAL A 316 6.86 -1.88 8.94
C VAL A 316 7.01 -1.14 10.27
N SER A 317 5.94 -0.53 10.78
CA SER A 317 5.95 0.24 12.03
C SER A 317 5.50 -0.57 13.24
N VAL A 318 4.78 -1.69 13.04
CA VAL A 318 4.27 -2.54 14.12
C VAL A 318 4.42 -4.00 13.74
N THR A 319 5.11 -4.79 14.55
CA THR A 319 5.33 -6.23 14.32
C THR A 319 4.45 -7.13 15.19
N ALA A 320 3.99 -6.63 16.32
CA ALA A 320 3.05 -7.31 17.21
C ALA A 320 2.22 -6.29 17.97
N VAL A 321 0.95 -6.62 18.24
CA VAL A 321 0.06 -5.83 19.08
C VAL A 321 -0.49 -6.74 20.17
N GLY A 322 -0.22 -6.40 21.42
CA GLY A 322 -0.77 -7.04 22.59
C GLY A 322 -1.96 -6.30 23.18
N SER A 323 -2.57 -6.88 24.19
CA SER A 323 -3.58 -6.25 25.03
C SER A 323 -2.92 -5.48 26.17
N LEU A 324 -3.58 -4.44 26.66
CA LEU A 324 -3.08 -3.62 27.75
C LEU A 324 -4.10 -3.58 28.87
N ARG A 325 -3.69 -3.96 30.08
CA ARG A 325 -4.53 -3.77 31.26
C ARG A 325 -4.66 -2.29 31.56
N ARG A 326 -5.89 -1.81 31.73
CA ARG A 326 -6.16 -0.41 32.02
C ARG A 326 -7.33 -0.19 32.96
N GLN A 327 -7.30 0.96 33.60
CA GLN A 327 -8.43 1.53 34.33
C GLN A 327 -8.60 2.98 33.84
N VAL A 328 -9.81 3.36 33.43
CA VAL A 328 -10.11 4.69 32.89
C VAL A 328 -11.22 5.33 33.69
N SER A 329 -11.03 6.59 34.07
CA SER A 329 -12.03 7.44 34.70
C SER A 329 -12.22 8.72 33.89
N THR A 330 -13.47 9.17 33.76
CA THR A 330 -13.81 10.40 33.05
C THR A 330 -14.57 11.35 33.97
N PHE A 331 -14.19 12.62 33.92
CA PHE A 331 -14.79 13.68 34.74
C PHE A 331 -15.28 14.80 33.82
N LYS A 332 -16.53 15.19 33.97
CA LYS A 332 -17.07 16.37 33.26
C LYS A 332 -16.51 17.63 33.90
N ARG A 333 -16.00 18.55 33.07
CA ARG A 333 -15.43 19.83 33.49
C ARG A 333 -15.93 20.94 32.56
N GLY A 334 -17.10 21.50 32.88
CA GLY A 334 -17.80 22.42 31.94
C GLY A 334 -18.12 21.72 30.62
N ASP A 335 -17.65 22.29 29.52
CA ASP A 335 -17.81 21.72 28.16
C ASP A 335 -16.69 20.74 27.79
N SER A 336 -15.72 20.55 28.67
CA SER A 336 -14.59 19.63 28.47
C SER A 336 -14.75 18.36 29.30
N THR A 337 -13.96 17.35 28.93
CA THR A 337 -13.86 16.08 29.66
C THR A 337 -12.40 15.87 30.07
N LEU A 338 -12.18 15.71 31.36
CA LEU A 338 -10.93 15.22 31.92
C LEU A 338 -10.96 13.70 31.90
N VAL A 339 -9.93 13.08 31.36
CA VAL A 339 -9.74 11.64 31.32
C VAL A 339 -8.46 11.29 32.06
N VAL A 340 -8.56 10.35 32.99
CA VAL A 340 -7.43 9.77 33.73
C VAL A 340 -7.39 8.27 33.39
N ALA A 341 -6.26 7.79 32.90
CA ALA A 341 -6.06 6.39 32.55
C ALA A 341 -4.81 5.85 33.23
N ALA A 342 -5.00 4.85 34.08
CA ALA A 342 -3.91 4.01 34.56
C ALA A 342 -3.72 2.82 33.63
N TYR A 343 -2.49 2.38 33.44
CA TYR A 343 -2.16 1.24 32.58
C TYR A 343 -1.05 0.40 33.21
N ASP A 344 -1.03 -0.89 32.85
CA ASP A 344 -0.05 -1.86 33.28
C ASP A 344 0.17 -2.89 32.17
N ALA A 345 1.41 -2.98 31.68
CA ALA A 345 1.87 -3.87 30.61
C ALA A 345 2.77 -5.01 31.11
N ASP A 346 2.99 -5.16 32.41
CA ASP A 346 3.93 -6.16 32.95
C ASP A 346 3.55 -7.60 32.60
N GLY A 347 2.25 -7.87 32.40
CA GLY A 347 1.75 -9.17 31.99
C GLY A 347 1.58 -9.37 30.50
N ASP A 348 1.89 -8.37 29.65
CA ASP A 348 1.70 -8.46 28.21
C ASP A 348 2.96 -8.99 27.50
N THR A 349 2.84 -10.14 26.83
CA THR A 349 3.96 -10.79 26.14
C THR A 349 4.48 -10.00 24.94
N ALA A 350 3.65 -9.15 24.32
CA ALA A 350 4.07 -8.34 23.19
C ALA A 350 5.07 -7.26 23.57
N VAL A 351 4.93 -6.67 24.75
CA VAL A 351 5.79 -5.60 25.24
C VAL A 351 6.62 -5.98 26.49
N ALA A 352 6.55 -7.24 26.92
CA ALA A 352 7.29 -7.71 28.08
C ALA A 352 8.81 -7.47 27.99
N SER A 353 9.37 -7.60 26.77
CA SER A 353 10.79 -7.38 26.48
C SER A 353 11.12 -5.94 26.09
N ALA A 354 10.15 -5.02 26.08
CA ALA A 354 10.37 -3.63 25.73
C ALA A 354 11.28 -2.95 26.76
N ARG A 355 12.29 -2.22 26.27
CA ARG A 355 13.25 -1.53 27.12
C ARG A 355 12.78 -0.12 27.47
N GLU A 356 12.31 0.60 26.47
CA GLU A 356 11.90 2.00 26.58
C GLU A 356 10.58 2.27 25.86
N PRO A 357 9.47 1.58 26.24
CA PRO A 357 8.20 1.79 25.57
C PRO A 357 7.63 3.16 25.93
N VAL A 358 7.19 3.87 24.89
CA VAL A 358 6.46 5.13 25.04
C VAL A 358 4.97 4.85 25.13
N SER A 359 4.33 5.35 26.18
CA SER A 359 2.89 5.28 26.35
C SER A 359 2.17 6.52 25.81
N ALA A 360 0.90 6.38 25.47
CA ALA A 360 0.04 7.50 25.09
C ALA A 360 -1.41 7.26 25.52
N LEU A 361 -2.05 8.33 25.95
CA LEU A 361 -3.50 8.40 26.10
C LEU A 361 -4.07 9.10 24.86
N VAL A 362 -4.96 8.44 24.15
CA VAL A 362 -5.57 8.92 22.93
C VAL A 362 -7.08 9.07 23.13
N LEU A 363 -7.57 10.29 22.94
CA LEU A 363 -8.99 10.61 23.03
C LEU A 363 -9.55 10.89 21.64
N LEU A 364 -10.61 10.21 21.27
CA LEU A 364 -11.21 10.24 19.96
C LEU A 364 -12.70 10.58 20.05
N ARG A 365 -13.17 11.50 19.18
CA ARG A 365 -14.58 11.85 19.08
C ARG A 365 -15.26 11.14 17.91
N ASP A 366 -14.69 11.30 16.74
CA ASP A 366 -15.14 10.71 15.49
C ASP A 366 -13.97 10.70 14.47
N GLU A 367 -14.21 10.18 13.29
CA GLU A 367 -13.22 10.07 12.22
C GLU A 367 -12.79 11.42 11.59
N ARG A 368 -13.50 12.50 11.87
CA ARG A 368 -13.25 13.84 11.29
C ARG A 368 -12.59 14.79 12.28
N THR A 369 -12.83 14.58 13.57
CA THR A 369 -12.27 15.42 14.63
C THR A 369 -10.84 14.97 14.94
N PRO A 370 -9.87 15.89 14.94
CA PRO A 370 -8.51 15.56 15.37
C PRO A 370 -8.49 14.93 16.75
N SER A 371 -7.69 13.88 16.91
CA SER A 371 -7.49 13.21 18.19
C SER A 371 -6.71 14.08 19.15
N VAL A 372 -7.03 13.99 20.45
CA VAL A 372 -6.15 14.48 21.50
C VAL A 372 -5.21 13.34 21.90
N ILE A 373 -3.91 13.54 21.74
CA ILE A 373 -2.88 12.55 22.07
C ILE A 373 -1.95 13.15 23.12
N VAL A 374 -1.92 12.53 24.29
CA VAL A 374 -0.98 12.88 25.36
C VAL A 374 0.00 11.74 25.52
N ARG A 375 1.28 12.02 25.28
CA ARG A 375 2.36 11.05 25.48
C ARG A 375 2.79 11.06 26.92
N GLY A 376 2.99 9.86 27.47
CA GLY A 376 3.50 9.65 28.81
C GLY A 376 5.01 9.51 28.86
N SER A 377 5.51 9.28 30.05
CA SER A 377 6.89 8.90 30.29
C SER A 377 7.18 7.48 29.79
N VAL A 378 8.45 7.18 29.59
CA VAL A 378 8.92 5.83 29.31
C VAL A 378 8.62 4.92 30.52
N GLY A 379 7.97 3.78 30.27
CA GLY A 379 7.66 2.80 31.33
C GLY A 379 6.52 1.87 30.97
N LYS A 380 6.49 0.72 31.62
CA LYS A 380 5.48 -0.33 31.39
C LYS A 380 4.18 -0.10 32.17
N HIS A 381 4.20 0.73 33.18
CA HIS A 381 3.03 1.12 33.99
C HIS A 381 3.04 2.62 34.27
N GLY A 382 1.87 3.17 34.50
CA GLY A 382 1.76 4.60 34.79
C GLY A 382 0.33 5.12 34.74
N VAL A 383 0.22 6.43 34.94
CA VAL A 383 -1.03 7.18 34.87
C VAL A 383 -0.88 8.29 33.83
N LEU A 384 -1.82 8.38 32.92
CA LEU A 384 -1.91 9.41 31.90
C LEU A 384 -3.17 10.23 32.12
N THR A 385 -3.05 11.55 31.93
CA THR A 385 -4.16 12.46 32.07
C THR A 385 -4.26 13.36 30.87
N ALA A 386 -5.47 13.51 30.33
CA ALA A 386 -5.74 14.36 29.19
C ALA A 386 -7.07 15.12 29.35
N ILE A 387 -7.16 16.28 28.74
CA ILE A 387 -8.39 17.07 28.65
C ILE A 387 -8.79 17.16 27.19
N ALA A 388 -10.02 16.74 26.86
CA ALA A 388 -10.63 16.97 25.58
C ALA A 388 -11.66 18.11 25.66
N PRO A 389 -11.72 19.03 24.68
CA PRO A 389 -12.75 20.08 24.62
C PRO A 389 -14.11 19.54 24.17
N TRP A 390 -14.33 18.25 24.33
CA TRP A 390 -15.53 17.51 23.95
C TRP A 390 -15.58 16.17 24.72
N ARG A 391 -16.73 15.49 24.63
CA ARG A 391 -16.85 14.14 25.23
C ARG A 391 -16.22 13.08 24.31
N PRO A 392 -15.18 12.36 24.74
CA PRO A 392 -14.62 11.24 23.99
C PRO A 392 -15.65 10.13 23.78
N ARG A 393 -15.69 9.59 22.55
CA ARG A 393 -16.46 8.38 22.23
C ARG A 393 -15.59 7.12 22.31
N LEU A 394 -14.30 7.29 22.05
CA LEU A 394 -13.31 6.24 22.19
C LEU A 394 -12.11 6.78 22.95
N ILE A 395 -11.69 6.03 23.94
CA ILE A 395 -10.49 6.30 24.75
C ILE A 395 -9.56 5.12 24.56
N ALA A 396 -8.38 5.37 24.00
CA ALA A 396 -7.37 4.35 23.81
C ALA A 396 -6.14 4.67 24.66
N VAL A 397 -5.59 3.63 25.29
CA VAL A 397 -4.26 3.68 25.89
C VAL A 397 -3.36 2.83 25.00
N GLU A 398 -2.29 3.42 24.51
CA GLU A 398 -1.37 2.78 23.58
C GLU A 398 0.04 2.81 24.12
N MET A 399 0.80 1.77 23.80
CA MET A 399 2.22 1.66 24.11
C MET A 399 2.96 1.19 22.88
N LEU A 400 4.11 1.80 22.60
CA LEU A 400 4.97 1.46 21.48
C LEU A 400 6.42 1.38 21.93
N ASP A 401 7.07 0.27 21.70
CA ASP A 401 8.53 0.15 21.72
C ASP A 401 9.05 0.30 20.28
N SER A 402 9.63 1.45 20.00
CA SER A 402 10.12 1.78 18.66
C SER A 402 11.29 0.88 18.21
N ALA A 403 12.07 0.34 19.15
CA ALA A 403 13.21 -0.52 18.86
C ALA A 403 12.77 -1.90 18.35
N SER A 404 11.82 -2.53 19.05
CA SER A 404 11.27 -3.85 18.67
C SER A 404 10.06 -3.75 17.74
N ARG A 405 9.51 -2.56 17.53
CA ARG A 405 8.23 -2.30 16.82
C ARG A 405 7.05 -3.10 17.39
N ARG A 406 7.12 -3.44 18.66
CA ARG A 406 6.05 -4.11 19.39
C ARG A 406 5.19 -3.08 20.10
N SER A 407 3.92 -3.37 20.23
CA SER A 407 2.97 -2.47 20.86
C SER A 407 1.96 -3.22 21.71
N ALA A 408 1.34 -2.50 22.63
CA ALA A 408 0.15 -2.95 23.34
C ALA A 408 -0.91 -1.85 23.31
N ARG A 409 -2.17 -2.24 23.28
CA ARG A 409 -3.29 -1.31 23.22
C ARG A 409 -4.50 -1.83 23.96
N ALA A 410 -5.25 -0.89 24.53
CA ALA A 410 -6.60 -1.09 25.02
C ALA A 410 -7.52 0.05 24.58
N ARG A 411 -8.75 -0.24 24.18
CA ARG A 411 -9.78 0.70 23.73
C ARG A 411 -10.96 0.78 24.68
#